data_8d640016b1af5eeb01a5dcbbb4e01dc1
#
_entry.id   8d640016b1af5eeb01a5dcbbb4e01dc1
#
_cell.length_a   1.000
_cell.length_b   1.000
_cell.length_c   1.000
_cell.angle_alpha   90.00
_cell.angle_beta   90.00
_cell.angle_gamma   90.00
#
_symmetry.space_group_name_H-M   'P 1'
#
loop_
_entity.id
_entity.type
_entity.pdbx_description
1 polymer ?
#
loop_
_entity_poly.entity_id
_entity_poly.type
_entity_poly.pdbx_seq_one_letter_code
_entity_poly.pdbx_strand_id
1 'polypeptide(L)'
;MFSEKANTIFQDVIKTYKVLNTVDQPFTNKYNKSDDLIAHLLYRKSWIDTVQWAYEDIIRDPNIDPVAALKLKRKIDASNQDRTDTVEFIDSYFLDKYKDVAAKANAKINSESPAWVIDRLSILALKIYHMHLETVRADASDAHKAACQTKLNVLLEQREDLSTAIDDLLTDISNGDKYMKVYKQMKMYNDDELNPVLRGQK
;
A
#
# COMPACT_ATOMS: atom_id res chain seq x y z
N MET A 1 -8.17 -12.79 12.43
CA MET A 1 -8.54 -12.62 10.99
C MET A 1 -7.31 -12.12 10.21
N PHE A 2 -7.28 -12.28 8.88
CA PHE A 2 -6.14 -11.80 8.07
C PHE A 2 -6.01 -10.27 8.14
N SER A 3 -7.13 -9.57 8.02
CA SER A 3 -7.19 -8.10 8.09
C SER A 3 -6.64 -7.54 9.41
N GLU A 4 -6.90 -8.18 10.52
CA GLU A 4 -6.37 -7.81 11.84
C GLU A 4 -4.84 -7.86 11.88
N LYS A 5 -4.26 -8.97 11.36
CA LYS A 5 -2.80 -9.13 11.23
C LYS A 5 -2.22 -8.04 10.35
N ALA A 6 -2.83 -7.77 9.19
CA ALA A 6 -2.37 -6.75 8.26
C ALA A 6 -2.40 -5.34 8.88
N ASN A 7 -3.53 -4.95 9.48
CA ASN A 7 -3.68 -3.66 10.14
C ASN A 7 -2.69 -3.46 11.29
N THR A 8 -2.42 -4.51 12.08
CA THR A 8 -1.41 -4.46 13.16
C THR A 8 -0.01 -4.21 12.60
N ILE A 9 0.37 -4.90 11.52
CA ILE A 9 1.66 -4.72 10.86
C ILE A 9 1.79 -3.30 10.30
N PHE A 10 0.76 -2.77 9.63
CA PHE A 10 0.79 -1.42 9.06
C PHE A 10 0.95 -0.34 10.13
N GLN A 11 0.25 -0.46 11.25
CA GLN A 11 0.40 0.45 12.38
C GLN A 11 1.81 0.38 13.00
N ASP A 12 2.37 -0.83 13.12
CA ASP A 12 3.73 -1.03 13.64
C ASP A 12 4.79 -0.40 12.72
N VAL A 13 4.64 -0.56 11.40
CA VAL A 13 5.52 0.09 10.42
C VAL A 13 5.50 1.60 10.57
N ILE A 14 4.32 2.21 10.60
CA ILE A 14 4.17 3.67 10.72
C ILE A 14 4.83 4.15 12.01
N LYS A 15 4.58 3.49 13.14
CA LYS A 15 5.22 3.81 14.43
C LYS A 15 6.73 3.69 14.36
N THR A 16 7.25 2.61 13.76
CA THR A 16 8.70 2.37 13.62
C THR A 16 9.35 3.43 12.75
N TYR A 17 8.75 3.77 11.60
CA TYR A 17 9.25 4.81 10.71
C TYR A 17 9.32 6.17 11.40
N LYS A 18 8.31 6.52 12.17
CA LYS A 18 8.20 7.84 12.84
C LYS A 18 9.20 8.04 13.98
N VAL A 19 9.92 7.01 14.43
CA VAL A 19 11.01 7.18 15.42
C VAL A 19 12.13 8.07 14.89
N LEU A 20 12.61 7.83 13.66
CA LEU A 20 13.61 8.67 12.99
C LEU A 20 12.97 9.70 12.06
N ASN A 21 11.85 9.35 11.45
CA ASN A 21 11.04 10.21 10.58
C ASN A 21 11.83 10.87 9.44
N THR A 22 12.74 10.14 8.82
CA THR A 22 13.54 10.61 7.69
C THR A 22 13.42 9.65 6.50
N VAL A 23 13.46 10.18 5.29
CA VAL A 23 13.31 9.39 4.05
C VAL A 23 14.51 8.49 3.75
N ASP A 24 15.69 8.81 4.30
CA ASP A 24 16.93 8.07 4.07
C ASP A 24 17.27 7.11 5.23
N GLN A 25 16.32 6.88 6.17
CA GLN A 25 16.55 5.94 7.26
C GLN A 25 16.65 4.50 6.75
N PRO A 26 17.47 3.64 7.40
CA PRO A 26 17.64 2.27 6.97
C PRO A 26 16.36 1.46 7.15
N PHE A 27 16.05 0.63 6.16
CA PHE A 27 14.98 -0.35 6.24
C PHE A 27 15.46 -1.64 6.91
N THR A 28 14.76 -2.05 7.95
CA THR A 28 14.94 -3.37 8.57
C THR A 28 13.59 -4.03 8.73
N ASN A 29 13.39 -5.17 8.05
CA ASN A 29 12.15 -5.92 8.18
C ASN A 29 12.16 -6.73 9.49
N LYS A 30 11.12 -6.55 10.31
CA LYS A 30 10.98 -7.28 11.59
C LYS A 30 10.60 -8.75 11.42
N TYR A 31 10.06 -9.11 10.24
CA TYR A 31 9.61 -10.47 9.94
C TYR A 31 10.61 -11.16 9.01
N ASN A 32 11.07 -12.33 9.43
CA ASN A 32 11.93 -13.15 8.57
C ASN A 32 11.08 -13.77 7.44
N LYS A 33 11.58 -13.69 6.22
CA LYS A 33 10.91 -14.22 5.02
C LYS A 33 10.69 -15.74 5.10
N SER A 34 11.60 -16.48 5.72
CA SER A 34 11.48 -17.95 5.88
C SER A 34 10.41 -18.37 6.88
N ASP A 35 10.11 -17.52 7.86
CA ASP A 35 9.25 -17.88 8.98
C ASP A 35 7.79 -17.42 8.73
N ASP A 36 7.62 -16.22 8.18
CA ASP A 36 6.31 -15.65 7.88
C ASP A 36 6.40 -14.76 6.64
N LEU A 37 6.32 -15.37 5.46
CA LEU A 37 6.43 -14.68 4.18
C LEU A 37 5.40 -13.56 4.02
N ILE A 38 4.14 -13.80 4.41
CA ILE A 38 3.12 -12.76 4.23
C ILE A 38 3.34 -11.58 5.17
N ALA A 39 3.71 -11.80 6.42
CA ALA A 39 4.04 -10.70 7.32
C ALA A 39 5.26 -9.90 6.82
N HIS A 40 6.27 -10.60 6.29
CA HIS A 40 7.43 -9.96 5.64
C HIS A 40 7.01 -9.05 4.48
N LEU A 41 6.13 -9.52 3.59
CA LEU A 41 5.64 -8.76 2.44
C LEU A 41 4.77 -7.57 2.87
N LEU A 42 3.87 -7.76 3.84
CA LEU A 42 3.02 -6.70 4.38
C LEU A 42 3.86 -5.58 5.03
N TYR A 43 4.87 -5.96 5.81
CA TYR A 43 5.78 -5.00 6.46
C TYR A 43 6.56 -4.20 5.41
N ARG A 44 7.16 -4.89 4.41
CA ARG A 44 7.86 -4.24 3.30
C ARG A 44 6.95 -3.29 2.54
N LYS A 45 5.74 -3.75 2.17
CA LYS A 45 4.75 -2.95 1.44
C LYS A 45 4.41 -1.65 2.18
N SER A 46 4.09 -1.76 3.46
CA SER A 46 3.73 -0.60 4.28
C SER A 46 4.92 0.36 4.49
N TRP A 47 6.15 -0.16 4.56
CA TRP A 47 7.34 0.68 4.62
C TRP A 47 7.52 1.51 3.34
N ILE A 48 7.40 0.87 2.17
CA ILE A 48 7.47 1.56 0.87
C ILE A 48 6.42 2.68 0.82
N ASP A 49 5.17 2.40 1.19
CA ASP A 49 4.09 3.39 1.22
C ASP A 49 4.40 4.56 2.16
N THR A 50 4.97 4.28 3.32
CA THR A 50 5.30 5.30 4.32
C THR A 50 6.42 6.22 3.83
N VAL A 51 7.47 5.66 3.24
CA VAL A 51 8.56 6.44 2.62
C VAL A 51 8.03 7.26 1.45
N GLN A 52 7.20 6.66 0.60
CA GLN A 52 6.63 7.36 -0.54
C GLN A 52 5.70 8.49 -0.13
N TRP A 53 4.91 8.32 0.93
CA TRP A 53 4.12 9.43 1.49
C TRP A 53 5.01 10.62 1.85
N ALA A 54 6.15 10.37 2.51
CA ALA A 54 7.09 11.42 2.85
C ALA A 54 7.73 12.08 1.61
N TYR A 55 8.06 11.31 0.56
CA TYR A 55 8.52 11.88 -0.71
C TYR A 55 7.46 12.77 -1.35
N GLU A 56 6.21 12.33 -1.33
CA GLU A 56 5.08 13.10 -1.87
C GLU A 56 4.81 14.39 -1.08
N ASP A 57 5.07 14.42 0.23
CA ASP A 57 4.99 15.65 1.01
C ASP A 57 6.11 16.62 0.63
N ILE A 58 7.36 16.14 0.52
CA ILE A 58 8.52 16.96 0.18
C ILE A 58 8.41 17.56 -1.23
N ILE A 59 7.95 16.79 -2.24
CA ILE A 59 7.86 17.30 -3.63
C ILE A 59 6.83 18.42 -3.78
N ARG A 60 5.91 18.58 -2.83
CA ARG A 60 4.88 19.63 -2.83
C ARG A 60 5.34 20.96 -2.21
N ASP A 61 6.57 21.03 -1.71
CA ASP A 61 7.13 22.31 -1.28
C ASP A 61 7.23 23.26 -2.49
N PRO A 62 6.52 24.42 -2.50
CA PRO A 62 6.56 25.35 -3.61
C PRO A 62 7.92 26.00 -3.83
N ASN A 63 8.83 25.91 -2.84
CA ASN A 63 10.16 26.49 -2.88
C ASN A 63 11.26 25.43 -3.13
N ILE A 64 10.90 24.20 -3.45
CA ILE A 64 11.87 23.14 -3.71
C ILE A 64 12.77 23.50 -4.90
N ASP A 65 14.08 23.27 -4.75
CA ASP A 65 15.02 23.44 -5.86
C ASP A 65 14.64 22.52 -7.05
N PRO A 66 14.59 23.02 -8.30
CA PRO A 66 14.16 22.23 -9.45
C PRO A 66 15.00 20.97 -9.70
N VAL A 67 16.30 21.00 -9.42
CA VAL A 67 17.19 19.83 -9.58
C VAL A 67 16.89 18.79 -8.50
N ALA A 68 16.68 19.26 -7.26
CA ALA A 68 16.27 18.40 -6.16
C ALA A 68 14.88 17.78 -6.41
N ALA A 69 13.93 18.57 -6.94
CA ALA A 69 12.60 18.10 -7.32
C ALA A 69 12.66 16.98 -8.37
N LEU A 70 13.48 17.14 -9.41
CA LEU A 70 13.64 16.11 -10.44
C LEU A 70 14.25 14.82 -9.88
N LYS A 71 15.27 14.94 -9.01
CA LYS A 71 15.86 13.78 -8.32
C LYS A 71 14.83 13.06 -7.45
N LEU A 72 14.03 13.83 -6.71
CA LEU A 72 12.97 13.30 -5.86
C LEU A 72 11.87 12.62 -6.68
N LYS A 73 11.46 13.21 -7.81
CA LYS A 73 10.49 12.59 -8.73
C LYS A 73 10.98 11.21 -9.21
N ARG A 74 12.25 11.06 -9.52
CA ARG A 74 12.84 9.78 -9.92
C ARG A 74 12.84 8.75 -8.77
N LYS A 75 13.06 9.20 -7.51
CA LYS A 75 12.90 8.34 -6.33
C LYS A 75 11.44 7.88 -6.16
N ILE A 76 10.48 8.77 -6.37
CA ILE A 76 9.05 8.45 -6.34
C ILE A 76 8.71 7.40 -7.42
N ASP A 77 9.21 7.55 -8.65
CA ASP A 77 8.97 6.60 -9.72
C ASP A 77 9.55 5.22 -9.42
N ALA A 78 10.78 5.17 -8.88
CA ALA A 78 11.40 3.92 -8.44
C ALA A 78 10.63 3.28 -7.27
N SER A 79 10.20 4.07 -6.30
CA SER A 79 9.36 3.60 -5.19
C SER A 79 8.01 3.04 -5.66
N ASN A 80 7.37 3.69 -6.63
CA ASN A 80 6.14 3.19 -7.26
C ASN A 80 6.36 1.85 -7.99
N GLN A 81 7.53 1.64 -8.58
CA GLN A 81 7.87 0.35 -9.18
C GLN A 81 8.01 -0.72 -8.10
N ASP A 82 8.81 -0.47 -7.06
CA ASP A 82 9.01 -1.41 -5.94
C ASP A 82 7.69 -1.74 -5.21
N ARG A 83 6.81 -0.74 -5.06
CA ARG A 83 5.45 -0.93 -4.54
C ARG A 83 4.66 -1.92 -5.41
N THR A 84 4.65 -1.73 -6.72
CA THR A 84 3.94 -2.59 -7.67
C THR A 84 4.49 -4.02 -7.65
N ASP A 85 5.82 -4.17 -7.67
CA ASP A 85 6.48 -5.46 -7.60
C ASP A 85 6.13 -6.20 -6.29
N THR A 86 6.04 -5.45 -5.19
CA THR A 86 5.64 -6.02 -3.89
C THR A 86 4.17 -6.47 -3.90
N VAL A 87 3.26 -5.75 -4.56
CA VAL A 87 1.86 -6.18 -4.77
C VAL A 87 1.83 -7.49 -5.58
N GLU A 88 2.62 -7.61 -6.65
CA GLU A 88 2.72 -8.85 -7.44
C GLU A 88 3.27 -10.03 -6.61
N PHE A 89 4.21 -9.79 -5.69
CA PHE A 89 4.69 -10.82 -4.77
C PHE A 89 3.62 -11.27 -3.77
N ILE A 90 2.80 -10.34 -3.28
CA ILE A 90 1.65 -10.68 -2.41
C ILE A 90 0.62 -11.51 -3.19
N ASP A 91 0.34 -11.16 -4.44
CA ASP A 91 -0.53 -11.97 -5.30
C ASP A 91 0.03 -13.37 -5.54
N SER A 92 1.32 -13.47 -5.80
CA SER A 92 2.00 -14.77 -5.95
C SER A 92 1.90 -15.63 -4.71
N TYR A 93 1.99 -15.02 -3.51
CA TYR A 93 1.76 -15.71 -2.25
C TYR A 93 0.35 -16.31 -2.16
N PHE A 94 -0.69 -15.55 -2.52
CA PHE A 94 -2.06 -16.06 -2.47
C PHE A 94 -2.35 -17.09 -3.55
N LEU A 95 -1.77 -16.96 -4.75
CA LEU A 95 -1.85 -17.99 -5.78
C LEU A 95 -1.26 -19.32 -5.28
N ASP A 96 -0.08 -19.29 -4.67
CA ASP A 96 0.54 -20.50 -4.13
C ASP A 96 -0.27 -21.07 -2.96
N LYS A 97 -0.75 -20.21 -2.07
CA LYS A 97 -1.56 -20.61 -0.91
C LYS A 97 -2.84 -21.34 -1.30
N TYR A 98 -3.49 -20.94 -2.39
CA TYR A 98 -4.79 -21.48 -2.82
C TYR A 98 -4.69 -22.33 -4.09
N LYS A 99 -3.49 -22.73 -4.52
CA LYS A 99 -3.27 -23.47 -5.77
C LYS A 99 -4.04 -24.81 -5.88
N ASP A 100 -4.28 -25.44 -4.73
CA ASP A 100 -4.97 -26.74 -4.67
C ASP A 100 -6.50 -26.58 -4.45
N VAL A 101 -7.02 -25.35 -4.39
CA VAL A 101 -8.45 -25.11 -4.26
C VAL A 101 -9.12 -25.16 -5.64
N ALA A 102 -9.99 -26.15 -5.84
CA ALA A 102 -10.79 -26.24 -7.05
C ALA A 102 -11.93 -25.22 -7.04
N ALA A 103 -11.98 -24.37 -8.05
CA ALA A 103 -13.09 -23.43 -8.21
C ALA A 103 -14.40 -24.19 -8.50
N LYS A 104 -15.49 -23.84 -7.84
CA LYS A 104 -16.83 -24.38 -8.10
C LYS A 104 -17.31 -23.97 -9.50
N ALA A 105 -18.25 -24.73 -10.07
CA ALA A 105 -18.77 -24.46 -11.41
C ALA A 105 -19.39 -23.06 -11.58
N ASN A 106 -19.91 -22.48 -10.50
CA ASN A 106 -20.50 -21.13 -10.44
C ASN A 106 -19.58 -20.09 -9.77
N ALA A 107 -18.31 -20.42 -9.55
CA ALA A 107 -17.35 -19.51 -8.94
C ALA A 107 -17.23 -18.20 -9.73
N LYS A 108 -17.12 -17.10 -9.00
CA LYS A 108 -17.02 -15.75 -9.59
C LYS A 108 -15.59 -15.21 -9.48
N ILE A 109 -15.22 -14.42 -10.46
CA ILE A 109 -14.00 -13.60 -10.38
C ILE A 109 -14.33 -12.29 -9.68
N ASN A 110 -13.36 -11.78 -8.90
CA ASN A 110 -13.43 -10.44 -8.32
C ASN A 110 -12.71 -9.43 -9.23
N SER A 111 -13.11 -8.16 -9.17
CA SER A 111 -12.47 -7.08 -9.96
C SER A 111 -11.02 -6.82 -9.55
N GLU A 112 -10.72 -7.03 -8.27
CA GLU A 112 -9.38 -6.85 -7.70
C GLU A 112 -8.91 -8.15 -7.05
N SER A 113 -7.62 -8.41 -7.10
CA SER A 113 -6.99 -9.49 -6.35
C SER A 113 -6.87 -9.12 -4.85
N PRO A 114 -6.62 -10.11 -3.96
CA PRO A 114 -6.36 -9.82 -2.54
C PRO A 114 -5.23 -8.80 -2.33
N ALA A 115 -4.18 -8.83 -3.15
CA ALA A 115 -3.06 -7.91 -3.01
C ALA A 115 -3.43 -6.44 -3.28
N TRP A 116 -4.36 -6.17 -4.21
CA TRP A 116 -4.84 -4.80 -4.45
C TRP A 116 -5.71 -4.28 -3.31
N VAL A 117 -6.49 -5.13 -2.65
CA VAL A 117 -7.23 -4.74 -1.43
C VAL A 117 -6.25 -4.43 -0.29
N ILE A 118 -5.18 -5.22 -0.15
CA ILE A 118 -4.11 -5.00 0.82
C ILE A 118 -3.38 -3.69 0.54
N ASP A 119 -3.09 -3.38 -0.73
CA ASP A 119 -2.50 -2.11 -1.14
C ASP A 119 -3.35 -0.92 -0.67
N ARG A 120 -4.66 -0.99 -0.85
CA ARG A 120 -5.59 0.04 -0.37
C ARG A 120 -5.63 0.15 1.14
N LEU A 121 -5.62 -0.98 1.87
CA LEU A 121 -5.59 -0.99 3.34
C LEU A 121 -4.31 -0.35 3.90
N SER A 122 -3.15 -0.63 3.31
CA SER A 122 -1.87 -0.05 3.72
C SER A 122 -1.86 1.48 3.58
N ILE A 123 -2.32 2.00 2.43
CA ILE A 123 -2.46 3.45 2.21
C ILE A 123 -3.52 4.05 3.15
N LEU A 124 -4.61 3.34 3.41
CA LEU A 124 -5.65 3.80 4.35
C LEU A 124 -5.12 3.92 5.77
N ALA A 125 -4.24 3.02 6.22
CA ALA A 125 -3.59 3.11 7.53
C ALA A 125 -2.78 4.42 7.68
N LEU A 126 -2.06 4.84 6.63
CA LEU A 126 -1.35 6.12 6.58
C LEU A 126 -2.31 7.31 6.62
N LYS A 127 -3.40 7.26 5.84
CA LYS A 127 -4.42 8.32 5.85
C LYS A 127 -5.03 8.50 7.24
N ILE A 128 -5.36 7.40 7.92
CA ILE A 128 -5.91 7.41 9.28
C ILE A 128 -4.88 8.02 10.24
N TYR A 129 -3.62 7.61 10.16
CA TYR A 129 -2.57 8.14 11.00
C TYR A 129 -2.40 9.65 10.83
N HIS A 130 -2.24 10.14 9.61
CA HIS A 130 -2.05 11.56 9.34
C HIS A 130 -3.30 12.39 9.66
N MET A 131 -4.50 11.88 9.37
CA MET A 131 -5.75 12.56 9.74
C MET A 131 -5.93 12.66 11.25
N HIS A 132 -5.54 11.61 11.99
CA HIS A 132 -5.56 11.66 13.46
C HIS A 132 -4.62 12.75 14.00
N LEU A 133 -3.41 12.91 13.43
CA LEU A 133 -2.51 13.98 13.85
C LEU A 133 -3.14 15.36 13.69
N GLU A 134 -3.92 15.59 12.62
CA GLU A 134 -4.63 16.85 12.41
C GLU A 134 -5.74 17.11 13.45
N THR A 135 -6.39 16.05 13.97
CA THR A 135 -7.41 16.21 15.03
C THR A 135 -6.84 16.66 16.37
N VAL A 136 -5.54 16.41 16.61
CA VAL A 136 -4.86 16.74 17.87
C VAL A 136 -3.79 17.84 17.72
N ARG A 137 -3.65 18.41 16.53
CA ARG A 137 -2.64 19.44 16.25
C ARG A 137 -2.84 20.68 17.11
N ALA A 138 -1.82 21.05 17.89
CA ALA A 138 -1.93 22.08 18.93
C ALA A 138 -2.27 23.48 18.39
N ASP A 139 -1.71 23.84 17.23
CA ASP A 139 -1.86 25.15 16.57
C ASP A 139 -3.07 25.24 15.61
N ALA A 140 -3.85 24.17 15.48
CA ALA A 140 -5.05 24.16 14.64
C ALA A 140 -6.27 24.73 15.36
N SER A 141 -7.16 25.41 14.62
CA SER A 141 -8.44 25.88 15.14
C SER A 141 -9.38 24.73 15.49
N ASP A 142 -10.31 24.96 16.41
CA ASP A 142 -11.32 23.94 16.78
C ASP A 142 -12.21 23.54 15.58
N ALA A 143 -12.53 24.50 14.70
CA ALA A 143 -13.25 24.22 13.46
C ALA A 143 -12.47 23.26 12.52
N HIS A 144 -11.15 23.45 12.37
CA HIS A 144 -10.30 22.55 11.62
C HIS A 144 -10.27 21.14 12.24
N LYS A 145 -10.06 21.06 13.55
CA LYS A 145 -10.05 19.78 14.29
C LYS A 145 -11.35 19.01 14.13
N ALA A 146 -12.49 19.70 14.24
CA ALA A 146 -13.81 19.10 14.06
C ALA A 146 -14.02 18.59 12.63
N ALA A 147 -13.60 19.35 11.60
CA ALA A 147 -13.66 18.91 10.21
C ALA A 147 -12.74 17.70 9.95
N CYS A 148 -11.55 17.67 10.55
CA CYS A 148 -10.63 16.52 10.46
C CYS A 148 -11.20 15.31 11.20
N GLN A 149 -11.87 15.49 12.36
CA GLN A 149 -12.52 14.40 13.07
C GLN A 149 -13.63 13.74 12.23
N THR A 150 -14.43 14.54 11.55
CA THR A 150 -15.45 14.01 10.61
C THR A 150 -14.83 13.15 9.50
N LYS A 151 -13.73 13.62 8.90
CA LYS A 151 -12.98 12.84 7.89
C LYS A 151 -12.36 11.58 8.49
N LEU A 152 -11.80 11.67 9.69
CA LEU A 152 -11.22 10.52 10.38
C LEU A 152 -12.26 9.43 10.62
N ASN A 153 -13.47 9.79 11.04
CA ASN A 153 -14.57 8.82 11.24
C ASN A 153 -14.89 8.06 9.96
N VAL A 154 -14.96 8.75 8.81
CA VAL A 154 -15.16 8.10 7.49
C VAL A 154 -13.99 7.16 7.14
N LEU A 155 -12.74 7.55 7.41
CA LEU A 155 -11.58 6.69 7.16
C LEU A 155 -11.58 5.44 8.05
N LEU A 156 -12.05 5.56 9.29
CA LEU A 156 -12.20 4.43 10.20
C LEU A 156 -13.29 3.46 9.73
N GLU A 157 -14.44 3.96 9.27
CA GLU A 157 -15.49 3.16 8.65
C GLU A 157 -14.98 2.44 7.40
N GLN A 158 -14.26 3.14 6.49
CA GLN A 158 -13.62 2.52 5.32
C GLN A 158 -12.66 1.39 5.71
N ARG A 159 -11.94 1.51 6.82
CA ARG A 159 -11.06 0.45 7.30
C ARG A 159 -11.84 -0.79 7.71
N GLU A 160 -12.95 -0.64 8.43
CA GLU A 160 -13.82 -1.77 8.81
C GLU A 160 -14.39 -2.46 7.55
N ASP A 161 -14.90 -1.68 6.60
CA ASP A 161 -15.46 -2.20 5.35
C ASP A 161 -14.41 -2.97 4.53
N LEU A 162 -13.22 -2.40 4.32
CA LEU A 162 -12.15 -3.06 3.58
C LEU A 162 -11.59 -4.28 4.33
N SER A 163 -11.55 -4.23 5.66
CA SER A 163 -11.12 -5.36 6.50
C SER A 163 -12.10 -6.53 6.38
N THR A 164 -13.39 -6.26 6.43
CA THR A 164 -14.43 -7.27 6.20
C THR A 164 -14.35 -7.82 4.78
N ALA A 165 -14.26 -6.95 3.79
CA ALA A 165 -14.23 -7.35 2.38
C ALA A 165 -13.01 -8.25 2.05
N ILE A 166 -11.83 -8.00 2.60
CA ILE A 166 -10.66 -8.86 2.36
C ILE A 166 -10.80 -10.22 3.08
N ASP A 167 -11.30 -10.25 4.31
CA ASP A 167 -11.49 -11.49 5.03
C ASP A 167 -12.56 -12.37 4.35
N ASP A 168 -13.65 -11.78 3.87
CA ASP A 168 -14.68 -12.46 3.08
C ASP A 168 -14.12 -12.97 1.74
N LEU A 169 -13.35 -12.13 1.02
CA LEU A 169 -12.72 -12.52 -0.25
C LEU A 169 -11.80 -13.74 -0.08
N LEU A 170 -10.95 -13.74 0.95
CA LEU A 170 -10.06 -14.86 1.24
C LEU A 170 -10.82 -16.12 1.65
N THR A 171 -11.93 -15.98 2.37
CA THR A 171 -12.84 -17.07 2.72
C THR A 171 -13.50 -17.65 1.47
N ASP A 172 -14.05 -16.82 0.61
CA ASP A 172 -14.68 -17.23 -0.65
C ASP A 172 -13.69 -17.95 -1.57
N ILE A 173 -12.44 -17.47 -1.67
CA ILE A 173 -11.39 -18.14 -2.44
C ILE A 173 -11.05 -19.49 -1.81
N SER A 174 -10.89 -19.57 -0.50
CA SER A 174 -10.57 -20.82 0.20
C SER A 174 -11.65 -21.88 0.06
N ASN A 175 -12.91 -21.47 -0.11
CA ASN A 175 -14.07 -22.34 -0.31
C ASN A 175 -14.34 -22.67 -1.80
N GLY A 176 -13.60 -22.07 -2.72
CA GLY A 176 -13.81 -22.20 -4.16
C GLY A 176 -15.04 -21.45 -4.70
N ASP A 177 -15.65 -20.57 -3.91
CA ASP A 177 -16.79 -19.72 -4.33
C ASP A 177 -16.34 -18.56 -5.22
N LYS A 178 -15.10 -18.13 -5.04
CA LYS A 178 -14.40 -17.21 -5.94
C LYS A 178 -13.06 -17.81 -6.40
N TYR A 179 -12.59 -17.34 -7.52
CA TYR A 179 -11.25 -17.63 -8.00
C TYR A 179 -10.50 -16.34 -8.32
N MET A 180 -9.17 -16.37 -8.23
CA MET A 180 -8.34 -15.24 -8.54
C MET A 180 -7.53 -15.48 -9.82
N LYS A 181 -7.37 -14.40 -10.59
CA LYS A 181 -6.38 -14.32 -11.67
C LYS A 181 -5.46 -13.16 -11.36
N VAL A 182 -4.18 -13.36 -11.63
CA VAL A 182 -3.16 -12.33 -11.46
C VAL A 182 -2.71 -11.87 -12.82
N TYR A 183 -2.81 -10.58 -13.06
CA TYR A 183 -2.29 -9.93 -14.25
C TYR A 183 -1.14 -9.02 -13.84
N LYS A 184 0.01 -9.19 -14.49
CA LYS A 184 1.12 -8.26 -14.31
C LYS A 184 0.73 -6.88 -14.83
N GLN A 185 1.17 -5.85 -14.13
CA GLN A 185 1.05 -4.49 -14.65
C GLN A 185 2.01 -4.31 -15.82
N MET A 186 1.48 -4.21 -17.02
CA MET A 186 2.26 -3.94 -18.23
C MET A 186 2.49 -2.42 -18.34
N LYS A 187 3.39 -1.87 -17.51
CA LYS A 187 3.72 -0.45 -17.52
C LYS A 187 4.45 -0.10 -18.82
N MET A 188 3.84 0.73 -19.64
CA MET A 188 4.38 1.14 -20.93
C MET A 188 5.26 2.39 -20.84
N TYR A 189 4.98 3.31 -19.92
CA TYR A 189 5.64 4.62 -19.88
C TYR A 189 7.09 4.59 -19.35
N ASN A 190 7.50 3.53 -18.65
CA ASN A 190 8.88 3.33 -18.18
C ASN A 190 9.71 2.43 -19.11
N ASP A 191 9.10 1.90 -20.15
CA ASP A 191 9.76 1.00 -21.11
C ASP A 191 10.30 1.82 -22.26
N ASP A 192 11.60 1.67 -22.56
CA ASP A 192 12.31 2.43 -23.57
C ASP A 192 11.77 2.20 -25.00
N GLU A 193 11.21 1.02 -25.25
CA GLU A 193 10.66 0.68 -26.57
C GLU A 193 9.17 1.05 -26.70
N LEU A 194 8.45 1.12 -25.59
CA LEU A 194 7.01 1.41 -25.57
C LEU A 194 6.68 2.88 -25.36
N ASN A 195 7.56 3.63 -24.68
CA ASN A 195 7.35 5.06 -24.48
C ASN A 195 7.85 5.87 -25.71
N PRO A 196 6.96 6.60 -26.43
CA PRO A 196 7.37 7.33 -27.64
C PRO A 196 8.48 8.37 -27.39
N VAL A 197 8.51 9.00 -26.21
CA VAL A 197 9.53 10.00 -25.85
C VAL A 197 10.90 9.34 -25.64
N LEU A 198 10.95 8.20 -24.94
CA LEU A 198 12.20 7.46 -24.71
C LEU A 198 12.71 6.82 -26.01
N ARG A 199 11.82 6.25 -26.80
CA ARG A 199 12.16 5.66 -28.11
C ARG A 199 12.70 6.68 -29.10
N GLY A 200 12.21 7.93 -29.08
CA GLY A 200 12.67 9.00 -29.96
C GLY A 200 14.03 9.62 -29.60
N GLN A 201 14.63 9.20 -28.46
CA GLN A 201 15.95 9.66 -28.00
C GLN A 201 17.09 8.71 -28.38
N LYS A 202 16.81 7.61 -29.12
CA LYS A 202 17.80 6.63 -29.59
C LYS A 202 18.28 6.97 -31.00
#